data_c938fe28be9d8182eb0f882fadc75955
#
_entry.id   c938fe28be9d8182eb0f882fadc75955
#
_cell.length_a   1.000
_cell.length_b   1.000
_cell.length_c   1.000
_cell.angle_alpha   90.00
_cell.angle_beta   90.00
_cell.angle_gamma   90.00
#
_symmetry.space_group_name_H-M   'P 1'
#
loop_
_entity.id
_entity.type
_entity.pdbx_description
1 polymer ?
#
loop_
_entity_poly.entity_id
_entity_poly.type
_entity_poly.pdbx_seq_one_letter_code
_entity_poly.pdbx_strand_id
1 'polypeptide(L)'
;MTRLLAFTFAVFTATAAWSQELIDKGFVEGWNIMMDPALGNGCLIQTIYQDLSVVRLGYDALGNRGYFTVYNKAWGDIEPGQSYPIRFELDGKSFDATAIGFKQDRVPGATVFFTDRNFVNAIAQNRTMTVYNPAGEVVMAIDLKGTAKALDYARDCQNRKL
;
A
#
# COMPACT_ATOMS: atom_id res chain seq x y z
N MET A 1 -43.95 18.54 -48.07
CA MET A 1 -43.81 17.62 -46.91
C MET A 1 -42.34 17.63 -46.48
N THR A 2 -41.97 18.52 -45.56
CA THR A 2 -40.60 18.73 -45.11
C THR A 2 -40.43 18.02 -43.76
N ARG A 3 -39.61 16.95 -43.71
CA ARG A 3 -39.30 16.23 -42.45
C ARG A 3 -38.11 16.93 -41.77
N LEU A 4 -38.36 17.53 -40.60
CA LEU A 4 -37.29 17.98 -39.68
C LEU A 4 -36.72 16.76 -38.95
N LEU A 5 -35.44 16.51 -39.12
CA LEU A 5 -34.66 15.58 -38.29
C LEU A 5 -34.14 16.35 -37.10
N ALA A 6 -34.64 16.02 -35.90
CA ALA A 6 -34.09 16.53 -34.64
C ALA A 6 -32.88 15.70 -34.25
N PHE A 7 -31.70 16.34 -34.23
CA PHE A 7 -30.46 15.75 -33.69
C PHE A 7 -30.40 16.02 -32.18
N THR A 8 -30.57 14.96 -31.40
CA THR A 8 -30.35 15.01 -29.94
C THR A 8 -28.86 14.87 -29.65
N PHE A 9 -28.23 15.94 -29.18
CA PHE A 9 -26.85 15.92 -28.65
C PHE A 9 -26.86 15.32 -27.24
N ALA A 10 -26.31 14.13 -27.07
CA ALA A 10 -26.05 13.55 -25.77
C ALA A 10 -24.75 14.18 -25.20
N VAL A 11 -24.89 15.00 -24.17
CA VAL A 11 -23.75 15.57 -23.43
C VAL A 11 -23.24 14.51 -22.46
N PHE A 12 -22.11 13.89 -22.81
CA PHE A 12 -21.36 13.04 -21.86
C PHE A 12 -20.63 13.92 -20.86
N THR A 13 -21.12 14.01 -19.64
CA THR A 13 -20.38 14.60 -18.51
C THR A 13 -19.33 13.58 -18.05
N ALA A 14 -18.07 13.80 -18.41
CA ALA A 14 -16.94 13.06 -17.83
C ALA A 14 -16.79 13.48 -16.36
N THR A 15 -17.14 12.60 -15.43
CA THR A 15 -16.83 12.75 -14.02
C THR A 15 -15.33 12.56 -13.85
N ALA A 16 -14.59 13.63 -13.53
CA ALA A 16 -13.21 13.54 -13.12
C ALA A 16 -13.14 12.74 -11.81
N ALA A 17 -12.55 11.54 -11.85
CA ALA A 17 -12.23 10.78 -10.65
C ALA A 17 -11.11 11.54 -9.92
N TRP A 18 -11.46 12.22 -8.85
CA TRP A 18 -10.50 12.87 -7.97
C TRP A 18 -9.76 11.76 -7.22
N SER A 19 -8.47 11.60 -7.47
CA SER A 19 -7.60 10.80 -6.60
C SER A 19 -7.63 11.47 -5.23
N GLN A 20 -8.16 10.77 -4.24
CA GLN A 20 -8.20 11.29 -2.87
C GLN A 20 -6.78 11.23 -2.31
N GLU A 21 -6.23 12.38 -1.91
CA GLU A 21 -4.91 12.47 -1.30
C GLU A 21 -4.92 11.85 0.10
N LEU A 22 -3.75 11.30 0.49
CA LEU A 22 -3.54 10.84 1.86
C LEU A 22 -3.58 12.02 2.82
N ILE A 23 -4.24 11.84 3.96
CA ILE A 23 -4.35 12.86 5.00
C ILE A 23 -3.25 12.63 6.03
N ASP A 24 -2.39 13.63 6.23
CA ASP A 24 -1.32 13.59 7.24
C ASP A 24 -1.90 13.57 8.66
N LYS A 25 -1.40 12.67 9.49
CA LYS A 25 -1.76 12.48 10.91
C LYS A 25 -0.55 12.61 11.84
N GLY A 26 0.64 12.86 11.31
CA GLY A 26 1.84 13.10 12.07
C GLY A 26 3.04 12.26 11.66
N PHE A 27 4.11 12.36 12.44
CA PHE A 27 5.38 11.69 12.18
C PHE A 27 5.92 11.04 13.45
N VAL A 28 6.34 9.78 13.38
CA VAL A 28 6.83 8.99 14.50
C VAL A 28 8.02 8.13 14.09
N GLU A 29 9.18 8.39 14.66
CA GLU A 29 10.40 7.58 14.53
C GLU A 29 10.77 7.18 13.08
N GLY A 30 10.68 8.12 12.14
CA GLY A 30 11.03 7.89 10.74
C GLY A 30 9.83 7.51 9.85
N TRP A 31 8.63 7.39 10.42
CA TRP A 31 7.41 7.02 9.71
C TRP A 31 6.38 8.16 9.72
N ASN A 32 5.83 8.49 8.56
CA ASN A 32 4.64 9.33 8.46
C ASN A 32 3.42 8.49 8.80
N ILE A 33 2.55 9.03 9.66
CA ILE A 33 1.23 8.45 9.96
C ILE A 33 0.24 9.13 9.03
N MET A 34 -0.44 8.35 8.22
CA MET A 34 -1.35 8.85 7.20
C MET A 34 -2.72 8.17 7.34
N MET A 35 -3.73 8.78 6.78
CA MET A 35 -5.06 8.18 6.61
C MET A 35 -5.42 8.19 5.12
N ASP A 36 -5.90 7.06 4.61
CA ASP A 36 -6.28 6.88 3.21
C ASP A 36 -7.81 6.90 3.06
N PRO A 37 -8.38 8.00 2.55
CA PRO A 37 -9.82 8.07 2.31
C PRO A 37 -10.31 7.06 1.27
N ALA A 38 -9.48 6.70 0.30
CA ALA A 38 -9.83 5.72 -0.74
C ALA A 38 -9.97 4.29 -0.17
N LEU A 39 -9.33 4.00 0.98
CA LEU A 39 -9.45 2.74 1.70
C LEU A 39 -10.38 2.82 2.92
N GLY A 40 -11.41 3.66 2.85
CA GLY A 40 -12.42 3.81 3.92
C GLY A 40 -11.87 4.52 5.16
N ASN A 41 -10.98 5.48 5.00
CA ASN A 41 -10.25 6.16 6.06
C ASN A 41 -9.37 5.20 6.88
N GLY A 42 -8.77 4.23 6.22
CA GLY A 42 -7.79 3.33 6.82
C GLY A 42 -6.51 4.07 7.18
N CYS A 43 -6.02 3.89 8.41
CA CYS A 43 -4.75 4.49 8.84
C CYS A 43 -3.58 3.62 8.43
N LEU A 44 -2.46 4.26 8.11
CA LEU A 44 -1.23 3.61 7.64
C LEU A 44 0.00 4.33 8.18
N ILE A 45 1.12 3.65 8.10
CA ILE A 45 2.45 4.23 8.24
C ILE A 45 3.16 4.20 6.89
N GLN A 46 3.92 5.24 6.59
CA GLN A 46 4.66 5.37 5.34
C GLN A 46 6.08 5.89 5.59
N THR A 47 7.05 5.35 4.88
CA THR A 47 8.39 5.91 4.82
C THR A 47 8.95 5.85 3.40
N ILE A 48 9.96 6.67 3.12
CA ILE A 48 10.68 6.73 1.84
C ILE A 48 12.14 6.39 2.12
N TYR A 49 12.67 5.40 1.41
CA TYR A 49 14.06 4.97 1.53
C TYR A 49 14.97 5.75 0.57
N GLN A 50 16.30 5.61 0.76
CA GLN A 50 17.32 6.31 -0.05
C GLN A 50 17.24 5.97 -1.55
N ASP A 51 16.82 4.76 -1.90
CA ASP A 51 16.59 4.31 -3.28
C ASP A 51 15.25 4.80 -3.86
N LEU A 52 14.58 5.70 -3.15
CA LEU A 52 13.26 6.24 -3.46
C LEU A 52 12.13 5.20 -3.44
N SER A 53 12.36 4.02 -2.86
CA SER A 53 11.28 3.10 -2.54
C SER A 53 10.36 3.73 -1.49
N VAL A 54 9.07 3.65 -1.73
CA VAL A 54 8.03 4.04 -0.76
C VAL A 54 7.43 2.78 -0.16
N VAL A 55 7.50 2.65 1.15
CA VAL A 55 6.92 1.53 1.88
C VAL A 55 5.72 2.01 2.68
N ARG A 56 4.60 1.31 2.55
CA ARG A 56 3.37 1.53 3.32
C ARG A 56 2.96 0.26 4.03
N LEU A 57 2.54 0.39 5.27
CA LEU A 57 1.90 -0.65 6.05
C LEU A 57 0.66 -0.07 6.69
N GLY A 58 -0.50 -0.62 6.41
CA GLY A 58 -1.76 0.02 6.80
C GLY A 58 -2.94 -0.93 6.87
N TYR A 59 -4.11 -0.32 7.01
CA TYR A 59 -5.38 -1.01 7.12
C TYR A 59 -6.33 -0.56 5.99
N ASP A 60 -6.80 -1.51 5.21
CA ASP A 60 -7.90 -1.36 4.26
C ASP A 60 -9.22 -1.58 5.02
N ALA A 61 -9.87 -0.47 5.40
CA ALA A 61 -11.11 -0.55 6.19
C ALA A 61 -12.30 -1.06 5.35
N LEU A 62 -12.27 -0.90 4.03
CA LEU A 62 -13.31 -1.42 3.13
C LEU A 62 -13.20 -2.95 2.99
N GLY A 63 -11.96 -3.46 2.89
CA GLY A 63 -11.66 -4.87 2.78
C GLY A 63 -11.52 -5.58 4.13
N ASN A 64 -11.54 -4.85 5.25
CA ASN A 64 -11.32 -5.37 6.61
C ASN A 64 -10.04 -6.20 6.73
N ARG A 65 -8.92 -5.67 6.21
CA ARG A 65 -7.64 -6.38 6.12
C ARG A 65 -6.46 -5.43 6.25
N GLY A 66 -5.33 -5.95 6.70
CA GLY A 66 -4.05 -5.25 6.60
C GLY A 66 -3.49 -5.31 5.19
N TYR A 67 -2.61 -4.37 4.88
CA TYR A 67 -1.82 -4.42 3.65
C TYR A 67 -0.39 -3.95 3.88
N PHE A 68 0.51 -4.51 3.11
CA PHE A 68 1.89 -4.07 2.97
C PHE A 68 2.13 -3.76 1.49
N THR A 69 2.60 -2.56 1.20
CA THR A 69 2.76 -2.05 -0.15
C THR A 69 4.13 -1.44 -0.33
N VAL A 70 4.77 -1.73 -1.45
CA VAL A 70 5.99 -1.07 -1.87
C VAL A 70 5.83 -0.52 -3.28
N TYR A 71 6.31 0.70 -3.48
CA TYR A 71 6.45 1.33 -4.79
C TYR A 71 7.93 1.55 -5.08
N ASN A 72 8.37 1.24 -6.29
CA ASN A 72 9.73 1.53 -6.72
C ASN A 72 9.76 1.79 -8.24
N LYS A 73 10.30 2.93 -8.65
CA LYS A 73 10.41 3.30 -10.08
C LYS A 73 11.25 2.31 -10.90
N ALA A 74 12.17 1.60 -10.25
CA ALA A 74 13.04 0.62 -10.91
C ALA A 74 12.32 -0.72 -11.23
N TRP A 75 11.11 -0.94 -10.71
CA TRP A 75 10.35 -2.18 -10.91
C TRP A 75 9.52 -2.16 -12.20
N GLY A 76 10.18 -1.88 -13.34
CA GLY A 76 9.51 -1.73 -14.65
C GLY A 76 8.67 -2.91 -15.09
N ASP A 77 9.01 -4.12 -14.65
CA ASP A 77 8.38 -5.39 -15.06
C ASP A 77 7.15 -5.76 -14.22
N ILE A 78 6.77 -4.94 -13.22
CA ILE A 78 5.57 -5.18 -12.43
C ILE A 78 4.33 -4.76 -13.24
N GLU A 79 3.50 -5.77 -13.56
CA GLU A 79 2.25 -5.58 -14.29
C GLU A 79 1.04 -5.46 -13.34
N PRO A 80 0.16 -4.48 -13.55
CA PRO A 80 -1.06 -4.31 -12.75
C PRO A 80 -1.96 -5.54 -12.79
N GLY A 81 -2.39 -6.00 -11.59
CA GLY A 81 -3.26 -7.16 -11.43
C GLY A 81 -2.55 -8.52 -11.47
N GLN A 82 -1.28 -8.56 -11.85
CA GLN A 82 -0.49 -9.79 -11.83
C GLN A 82 -0.15 -10.20 -10.40
N SER A 83 -0.19 -11.52 -10.15
CA SER A 83 0.19 -12.12 -8.88
C SER A 83 1.67 -12.54 -8.90
N TYR A 84 2.38 -12.18 -7.84
CA TYR A 84 3.79 -12.50 -7.64
C TYR A 84 3.95 -13.25 -6.31
N PRO A 85 4.26 -14.57 -6.32
CA PRO A 85 4.63 -15.27 -5.11
C PRO A 85 5.89 -14.64 -4.52
N ILE A 86 5.90 -14.37 -3.24
CA ILE A 86 7.03 -13.81 -2.51
C ILE A 86 7.15 -14.47 -1.15
N ARG A 87 8.32 -14.31 -0.53
CA ARG A 87 8.57 -14.71 0.84
C ARG A 87 9.15 -13.55 1.61
N PHE A 88 8.58 -13.25 2.78
CA PHE A 88 9.18 -12.37 3.77
C PHE A 88 10.02 -13.17 4.75
N GLU A 89 11.16 -12.63 5.15
CA GLU A 89 11.96 -13.14 6.26
C GLU A 89 12.13 -12.03 7.30
N LEU A 90 11.77 -12.34 8.53
CA LEU A 90 11.82 -11.47 9.70
C LEU A 90 12.62 -12.20 10.79
N ASP A 91 13.90 -11.85 10.95
CA ASP A 91 14.82 -12.44 11.94
C ASP A 91 14.73 -13.98 12.01
N GLY A 92 14.83 -14.63 10.84
CA GLY A 92 14.82 -16.09 10.70
C GLY A 92 13.42 -16.74 10.68
N LYS A 93 12.34 -15.96 10.79
CA LYS A 93 10.96 -16.44 10.54
C LYS A 93 10.54 -16.10 9.12
N SER A 94 10.05 -17.09 8.40
CA SER A 94 9.56 -16.93 7.03
C SER A 94 8.05 -16.89 6.98
N PHE A 95 7.53 -16.05 6.07
CA PHE A 95 6.11 -15.88 5.76
C PHE A 95 5.94 -15.89 4.25
N ASP A 96 5.25 -16.86 3.71
CA ASP A 96 4.90 -16.90 2.30
C ASP A 96 3.68 -16.02 2.04
N ALA A 97 3.71 -15.30 0.93
CA ALA A 97 2.63 -14.40 0.53
C ALA A 97 2.51 -14.30 -0.98
N THR A 98 1.42 -13.72 -1.43
CA THR A 98 1.22 -13.34 -2.83
C THR A 98 1.06 -11.83 -2.91
N ALA A 99 1.97 -11.17 -3.61
CA ALA A 99 1.86 -9.75 -3.91
C ALA A 99 1.07 -9.56 -5.21
N ILE A 100 0.23 -8.53 -5.25
CA ILE A 100 -0.50 -8.12 -6.44
C ILE A 100 0.14 -6.85 -6.98
N GLY A 101 0.54 -6.89 -8.24
CA GLY A 101 1.13 -5.75 -8.93
C GLY A 101 0.09 -4.64 -9.18
N PHE A 102 0.54 -3.40 -9.13
CA PHE A 102 -0.27 -2.24 -9.49
C PHE A 102 0.63 -1.07 -9.92
N LYS A 103 0.02 0.01 -10.39
CA LYS A 103 0.72 1.27 -10.68
C LYS A 103 -0.03 2.42 -10.02
N GLN A 104 0.70 3.27 -9.29
CA GLN A 104 0.18 4.52 -8.76
C GLN A 104 0.97 5.68 -9.38
N ASP A 105 0.27 6.62 -10.05
CA ASP A 105 0.89 7.75 -10.74
C ASP A 105 2.03 7.32 -11.69
N ARG A 106 1.85 6.19 -12.37
CA ARG A 106 2.81 5.51 -13.24
C ARG A 106 4.01 4.88 -12.50
N VAL A 107 4.08 4.94 -11.19
CA VAL A 107 5.10 4.25 -10.41
C VAL A 107 4.64 2.80 -10.17
N PRO A 108 5.41 1.79 -10.62
CA PRO A 108 5.08 0.39 -10.36
C PRO A 108 5.22 0.07 -8.88
N GLY A 109 4.37 -0.84 -8.41
CA GLY A 109 4.36 -1.28 -7.04
C GLY A 109 3.69 -2.63 -6.88
N ALA A 110 3.80 -3.19 -5.70
CA ALA A 110 3.17 -4.45 -5.34
C ALA A 110 2.58 -4.38 -3.93
N THR A 111 1.42 -4.98 -3.74
CA THR A 111 0.69 -5.00 -2.48
C THR A 111 0.45 -6.44 -2.03
N VAL A 112 0.72 -6.73 -0.77
CA VAL A 112 0.28 -7.93 -0.07
C VAL A 112 -0.85 -7.56 0.88
N PHE A 113 -1.96 -8.28 0.79
CA PHE A 113 -3.04 -8.20 1.77
C PHE A 113 -2.93 -9.34 2.78
N PHE A 114 -3.26 -9.07 4.03
CA PHE A 114 -3.18 -10.07 5.09
C PHE A 114 -4.26 -9.83 6.17
N THR A 115 -4.62 -10.90 6.84
CA THR A 115 -5.51 -10.87 8.03
C THR A 115 -4.81 -11.43 9.26
N ASP A 116 -3.63 -12.02 9.09
CA ASP A 116 -2.86 -12.61 10.18
C ASP A 116 -2.20 -11.54 11.05
N ARG A 117 -2.62 -11.45 12.31
CA ARG A 117 -2.03 -10.55 13.30
C ARG A 117 -0.59 -10.94 13.68
N ASN A 118 -0.21 -12.21 13.52
CA ASN A 118 1.15 -12.64 13.81
C ASN A 118 2.16 -12.00 12.86
N PHE A 119 1.79 -11.79 11.60
CA PHE A 119 2.62 -11.09 10.64
C PHE A 119 2.87 -9.63 11.05
N VAL A 120 1.81 -8.90 11.47
CA VAL A 120 1.93 -7.52 11.95
C VAL A 120 2.80 -7.45 13.21
N ASN A 121 2.59 -8.37 14.15
CA ASN A 121 3.40 -8.44 15.37
C ASN A 121 4.87 -8.75 15.06
N ALA A 122 5.12 -9.64 14.09
CA ALA A 122 6.48 -9.94 13.66
C ALA A 122 7.16 -8.70 13.05
N ILE A 123 6.47 -7.94 12.20
CA ILE A 123 6.99 -6.66 11.67
C ILE A 123 7.31 -5.68 12.80
N ALA A 124 6.41 -5.55 13.79
CA ALA A 124 6.60 -4.63 14.91
C ALA A 124 7.77 -5.02 15.83
N GLN A 125 8.09 -6.31 15.94
CA GLN A 125 9.10 -6.84 16.87
C GLN A 125 10.50 -6.99 16.26
N ASN A 126 10.62 -6.94 14.95
CA ASN A 126 11.86 -7.20 14.23
C ASN A 126 12.49 -5.91 13.69
N ARG A 127 13.76 -5.96 13.34
CA ARG A 127 14.51 -4.81 12.83
C ARG A 127 14.61 -4.76 11.33
N THR A 128 14.61 -5.93 10.71
CA THR A 128 14.78 -6.04 9.25
C THR A 128 13.77 -7.00 8.70
N MET A 129 13.18 -6.66 7.59
CA MET A 129 12.37 -7.55 6.76
C MET A 129 13.04 -7.69 5.41
N THR A 130 13.40 -8.91 5.03
CA THR A 130 13.92 -9.22 3.70
C THR A 130 12.82 -9.83 2.85
N VAL A 131 12.67 -9.35 1.63
CA VAL A 131 11.70 -9.84 0.66
C VAL A 131 12.44 -10.62 -0.42
N TYR A 132 11.98 -11.83 -0.67
CA TYR A 132 12.54 -12.73 -1.69
C TYR A 132 11.53 -13.01 -2.79
N ASN A 133 12.02 -13.15 -4.02
CA ASN A 133 11.25 -13.68 -5.13
C ASN A 133 11.19 -15.23 -5.09
N PRO A 134 10.42 -15.90 -5.98
CA PRO A 134 10.34 -17.36 -6.02
C PRO A 134 11.66 -18.06 -6.31
N ALA A 135 12.63 -17.40 -6.96
CA ALA A 135 13.96 -17.93 -7.20
C ALA A 135 14.87 -17.89 -5.95
N GLY A 136 14.41 -17.28 -4.86
CA GLY A 136 15.17 -17.08 -3.64
C GLY A 136 16.13 -15.88 -3.69
N GLU A 137 15.98 -15.02 -4.68
CA GLU A 137 16.76 -13.79 -4.79
C GLU A 137 16.14 -12.68 -3.93
N VAL A 138 17.00 -11.87 -3.33
CA VAL A 138 16.57 -10.71 -2.54
C VAL A 138 16.01 -9.63 -3.47
N VAL A 139 14.74 -9.31 -3.29
CA VAL A 139 14.08 -8.20 -3.98
C VAL A 139 14.37 -6.89 -3.27
N MET A 140 14.29 -6.88 -1.93
CA MET A 140 14.62 -5.73 -1.11
C MET A 140 14.83 -6.12 0.36
N ALA A 141 15.55 -5.27 1.09
CA ALA A 141 15.63 -5.32 2.54
C ALA A 141 15.09 -4.01 3.11
N ILE A 142 14.24 -4.11 4.12
CA ILE A 142 13.49 -3.00 4.72
C ILE A 142 13.96 -2.86 6.17
N ASP A 143 14.46 -1.67 6.53
CA ASP A 143 14.71 -1.31 7.93
C ASP A 143 13.39 -1.01 8.63
N LEU A 144 13.06 -1.80 9.64
CA LEU A 144 11.83 -1.68 10.43
C LEU A 144 12.01 -0.84 11.69
N LYS A 145 13.11 -0.09 11.83
CA LYS A 145 13.32 0.77 12.97
C LYS A 145 12.15 1.75 13.14
N GLY A 146 11.61 1.85 14.36
CA GLY A 146 10.50 2.74 14.69
C GLY A 146 9.12 2.20 14.31
N THR A 147 9.02 1.10 13.54
CA THR A 147 7.76 0.55 13.05
C THR A 147 6.79 0.20 14.18
N ALA A 148 7.27 -0.40 15.29
CA ALA A 148 6.41 -0.75 16.42
C ALA A 148 5.61 0.45 16.93
N LYS A 149 6.32 1.55 17.22
CA LYS A 149 5.69 2.77 17.74
C LYS A 149 4.80 3.45 16.71
N ALA A 150 5.24 3.48 15.45
CA ALA A 150 4.43 4.02 14.35
C ALA A 150 3.12 3.24 14.15
N LEU A 151 3.15 1.89 14.25
CA LEU A 151 1.95 1.05 14.19
C LEU A 151 1.01 1.29 15.37
N ASP A 152 1.52 1.57 16.57
CA ASP A 152 0.68 1.94 17.70
C ASP A 152 -0.07 3.25 17.43
N TYR A 153 0.61 4.27 16.88
CA TYR A 153 -0.03 5.53 16.47
C TYR A 153 -1.03 5.34 15.32
N ALA A 154 -0.71 4.50 14.33
CA ALA A 154 -1.67 4.19 13.26
C ALA A 154 -2.91 3.46 13.79
N ARG A 155 -2.76 2.58 14.78
CA ARG A 155 -3.87 1.93 15.48
C ARG A 155 -4.73 2.93 16.24
N ASP A 156 -4.10 3.89 16.94
CA ASP A 156 -4.80 4.97 17.61
C ASP A 156 -5.56 5.87 16.62
N CYS A 157 -4.94 6.20 15.48
CA CYS A 157 -5.59 6.89 14.37
C CYS A 157 -6.84 6.13 13.90
N GLN A 158 -6.72 4.82 13.67
CA GLN A 158 -7.84 3.98 13.22
C GLN A 158 -8.98 3.91 14.23
N ASN A 159 -8.67 3.82 15.53
CA ASN A 159 -9.67 3.68 16.60
C ASN A 159 -10.40 4.99 16.91
N ARG A 160 -9.73 6.13 16.77
CA ARG A 160 -10.31 7.44 17.11
C ARG A 160 -11.09 8.06 15.98
N LYS A 161 -10.98 7.55 14.75
CA LYS A 161 -11.56 8.15 13.54
C LYS A 161 -11.27 9.66 13.45
N LEU A 162 -10.01 10.02 13.76
CA LEU A 162 -9.52 11.41 13.80
C LEU A 162 -9.50 12.03 12.41
#